data_027aeb2b31daf49462bf3161f93b7099
#
_entry.id   027aeb2b31daf49462bf3161f93b7099
#
_cell.length_a   1.000
_cell.length_b   1.000
_cell.length_c   1.000
_cell.angle_alpha   90.00
_cell.angle_beta   90.00
_cell.angle_gamma   90.00
#
_symmetry.space_group_name_H-M   'P 1'
#
loop_
_entity.id
_entity.type
_entity.pdbx_description
1 polymer ?
#
loop_
_entity_poly.entity_id
_entity_poly.type
_entity_poly.pdbx_seq_one_letter_code
_entity_poly.pdbx_strand_id
1 'polypeptide(L)'
;MSENPEEIQVLVNHVRSTLQSLMIEKGITYMRAGESKGSILVTPGFERMGYVLLHTNGENCHLYKLKNKGSFQIWTKETLESHGFQPQHASYYIVLHFDNTKEINFSKHPKLRQGINTYRSKIRPLSDFLY
;
A
#
# COMPACT_ATOMS: atom_id res chain seq x y z
N MET A 1 24.14 -5.56 -0.42
CA MET A 1 23.56 -6.27 -1.58
C MET A 1 22.39 -5.46 -2.11
N SER A 2 22.42 -5.08 -3.37
CA SER A 2 21.31 -4.34 -3.95
C SER A 2 20.13 -5.27 -4.20
N GLU A 3 18.92 -4.79 -3.94
CA GLU A 3 17.72 -5.55 -4.19
C GLU A 3 17.34 -5.45 -5.66
N ASN A 4 16.91 -6.58 -6.22
CA ASN A 4 16.44 -6.62 -7.60
C ASN A 4 15.00 -6.06 -7.65
N PRO A 5 14.73 -4.99 -8.42
CA PRO A 5 13.39 -4.43 -8.52
C PRO A 5 12.31 -5.43 -8.96
N GLU A 6 12.68 -6.48 -9.69
CA GLU A 6 11.73 -7.52 -10.08
C GLU A 6 11.29 -8.38 -8.90
N GLU A 7 12.12 -8.46 -7.86
CA GLU A 7 11.83 -9.26 -6.68
C GLU A 7 11.14 -8.47 -5.59
N ILE A 8 11.21 -7.15 -5.63
CA ILE A 8 10.56 -6.29 -4.64
C ILE A 8 9.12 -6.05 -5.07
N GLN A 9 8.19 -6.17 -4.13
CA GLN A 9 6.78 -5.99 -4.42
C GLN A 9 6.28 -4.65 -3.92
N VAL A 10 5.29 -4.11 -4.62
CA VAL A 10 4.61 -2.87 -4.29
C VAL A 10 3.14 -3.17 -4.04
N LEU A 11 2.63 -2.71 -2.90
CA LEU A 11 1.20 -2.77 -2.65
C LEU A 11 0.54 -1.55 -3.30
N VAL A 12 -0.32 -1.80 -4.28
CA VAL A 12 -1.08 -0.74 -4.94
C VAL A 12 -2.41 -0.60 -4.20
N ASN A 13 -2.59 0.51 -3.49
CA ASN A 13 -3.77 0.73 -2.67
C ASN A 13 -4.61 1.90 -3.19
N HIS A 14 -5.86 1.63 -3.50
CA HIS A 14 -6.82 2.65 -3.94
C HIS A 14 -7.45 3.29 -2.70
N VAL A 15 -7.32 4.62 -2.58
CA VAL A 15 -7.89 5.36 -1.46
C VAL A 15 -8.46 6.68 -1.93
N ARG A 16 -9.45 7.21 -1.21
CA ARG A 16 -10.00 8.53 -1.50
C ARG A 16 -8.96 9.60 -1.18
N SER A 17 -9.05 10.74 -1.87
CA SER A 17 -8.05 11.80 -1.74
C SER A 17 -7.88 12.30 -0.30
N THR A 18 -8.97 12.43 0.45
CA THR A 18 -8.92 12.87 1.85
C THR A 18 -8.19 11.85 2.72
N LEU A 19 -8.49 10.56 2.51
CA LEU A 19 -7.82 9.49 3.25
C LEU A 19 -6.36 9.37 2.83
N GLN A 20 -6.08 9.54 1.53
CA GLN A 20 -4.71 9.52 1.02
C GLN A 20 -3.86 10.57 1.74
N SER A 21 -4.36 11.79 1.85
CA SER A 21 -3.63 12.86 2.53
C SER A 21 -3.35 12.52 3.99
N LEU A 22 -4.33 11.95 4.67
CA LEU A 22 -4.17 11.56 6.07
C LEU A 22 -3.17 10.42 6.22
N MET A 23 -3.21 9.43 5.34
CA MET A 23 -2.25 8.32 5.33
C MET A 23 -0.83 8.83 5.14
N ILE A 24 -0.63 9.76 4.20
CA ILE A 24 0.68 10.35 3.95
C ILE A 24 1.17 11.14 5.16
N GLU A 25 0.28 11.92 5.78
CA GLU A 25 0.62 12.68 6.98
C GLU A 25 1.09 11.77 8.12
N LYS A 26 0.41 10.65 8.30
CA LYS A 26 0.70 9.71 9.39
C LYS A 26 1.79 8.68 9.04
N GLY A 27 2.07 8.48 7.76
CA GLY A 27 3.00 7.42 7.34
C GLY A 27 2.40 6.03 7.52
N ILE A 28 1.09 5.91 7.43
CA ILE A 28 0.35 4.67 7.68
C ILE A 28 -0.65 4.44 6.56
N THR A 29 -0.68 3.22 6.04
CA THR A 29 -1.77 2.79 5.17
C THR A 29 -2.38 1.51 5.73
N TYR A 30 -3.63 1.25 5.40
CA TYR A 30 -4.32 0.07 5.91
C TYR A 30 -5.32 -0.47 4.92
N MET A 31 -5.67 -1.73 5.11
CA MET A 31 -6.72 -2.40 4.37
C MET A 31 -7.42 -3.39 5.30
N ARG A 32 -8.65 -3.77 4.97
CA ARG A 32 -9.39 -4.69 5.81
C ARG A 32 -8.70 -6.04 5.91
N ALA A 33 -8.63 -6.59 7.11
CA ALA A 33 -8.11 -7.92 7.37
C ALA A 33 -9.24 -8.95 7.47
N GLY A 34 -10.35 -8.70 6.77
CA GLY A 34 -11.46 -9.64 6.72
C GLY A 34 -11.14 -10.83 5.82
N GLU A 35 -12.10 -11.72 5.69
CA GLU A 35 -11.92 -12.98 4.97
C GLU A 35 -11.31 -12.81 3.58
N SER A 36 -11.84 -11.88 2.80
CA SER A 36 -11.36 -11.64 1.45
C SER A 36 -10.04 -10.91 1.41
N LYS A 37 -9.73 -10.13 2.43
CA LYS A 37 -8.50 -9.33 2.50
C LYS A 37 -7.37 -10.07 3.18
N GLY A 38 -7.71 -11.04 4.02
CA GLY A 38 -6.71 -11.89 4.64
C GLY A 38 -5.88 -12.66 3.63
N SER A 39 -6.38 -12.86 2.43
CA SER A 39 -5.64 -13.53 1.37
C SER A 39 -4.35 -12.80 0.99
N ILE A 40 -4.26 -11.51 1.25
CA ILE A 40 -3.04 -10.75 0.99
C ILE A 40 -1.90 -11.23 1.87
N LEU A 41 -2.21 -11.58 3.13
CA LEU A 41 -1.19 -12.06 4.08
C LEU A 41 -0.60 -13.41 3.68
N VAL A 42 -1.37 -14.22 2.97
CA VAL A 42 -0.92 -15.55 2.53
C VAL A 42 -0.47 -15.56 1.07
N THR A 43 -0.45 -14.38 0.43
CA THR A 43 0.03 -14.29 -0.94
C THR A 43 1.52 -14.57 -0.98
N PRO A 44 1.98 -15.50 -1.84
CA PRO A 44 3.40 -15.76 -1.96
C PRO A 44 4.16 -14.49 -2.31
N GLY A 45 5.25 -14.23 -1.60
CA GLY A 45 6.08 -13.06 -1.85
C GLY A 45 5.71 -11.83 -1.01
N PHE A 46 4.75 -11.95 -0.09
CA PHE A 46 4.41 -10.82 0.79
C PHE A 46 5.64 -10.32 1.56
N GLU A 47 6.53 -11.24 1.92
CA GLU A 47 7.78 -10.89 2.61
C GLU A 47 8.68 -9.99 1.76
N ARG A 48 8.43 -9.88 0.46
CA ARG A 48 9.16 -8.99 -0.44
C ARG A 48 8.45 -7.65 -0.64
N MET A 49 7.34 -7.41 0.06
CA MET A 49 6.62 -6.15 0.00
C MET A 49 7.50 -5.04 0.57
N GLY A 50 7.94 -4.13 -0.27
CA GLY A 50 8.86 -3.08 0.15
C GLY A 50 8.35 -1.67 -0.08
N TYR A 51 7.30 -1.51 -0.85
CA TYR A 51 6.78 -0.20 -1.22
C TYR A 51 5.26 -0.21 -1.21
N VAL A 52 4.68 0.98 -1.10
CA VAL A 52 3.24 1.16 -1.23
C VAL A 52 2.98 2.32 -2.19
N LEU A 53 2.02 2.11 -3.08
CA LEU A 53 1.51 3.15 -3.97
C LEU A 53 0.10 3.50 -3.53
N LEU A 54 -0.12 4.76 -3.19
CA LEU A 54 -1.45 5.28 -2.86
C LEU A 54 -1.97 6.03 -4.07
N HIS A 55 -3.17 5.70 -4.53
CA HIS A 55 -3.77 6.38 -5.68
C HIS A 55 -5.28 6.53 -5.53
N THR A 56 -5.84 7.49 -6.26
CA THR A 56 -7.28 7.69 -6.35
C THR A 56 -7.68 7.51 -7.81
N ASN A 57 -8.34 6.42 -8.12
CA ASN A 57 -8.79 6.08 -9.49
C ASN A 57 -7.66 6.17 -10.53
N GLY A 58 -6.47 5.71 -10.17
CA GLY A 58 -5.31 5.77 -11.05
C GLY A 58 -4.65 7.13 -11.16
N GLU A 59 -5.18 8.11 -10.44
CA GLU A 59 -4.64 9.48 -10.40
C GLU A 59 -4.07 9.76 -9.00
N ASN A 60 -3.36 10.89 -8.89
CA ASN A 60 -2.75 11.31 -7.62
C ASN A 60 -1.94 10.18 -6.99
N CYS A 61 -1.07 9.58 -7.80
CA CYS A 61 -0.27 8.44 -7.39
C CYS A 61 0.94 8.90 -6.58
N HIS A 62 1.14 8.30 -5.41
CA HIS A 62 2.27 8.59 -4.54
C HIS A 62 2.91 7.29 -4.09
N LEU A 63 4.20 7.13 -4.35
CA LEU A 63 4.96 5.93 -4.04
C LEU A 63 5.90 6.17 -2.87
N TYR A 64 5.82 5.31 -1.87
CA TYR A 64 6.66 5.40 -0.67
C TYR A 64 7.27 4.04 -0.35
N LYS A 65 8.44 4.08 0.27
CA LYS A 65 9.12 2.88 0.76
C LYS A 65 8.57 2.52 2.13
N LEU A 66 8.30 1.23 2.35
CA LEU A 66 7.91 0.75 3.67
C LEU A 66 9.09 0.88 4.63
N LYS A 67 8.81 1.17 5.89
CA LYS A 67 9.87 1.26 6.91
C LYS A 67 10.57 -0.07 7.11
N ASN A 68 9.82 -1.17 7.04
CA ASN A 68 10.37 -2.51 7.20
C ASN A 68 9.75 -3.42 6.14
N LYS A 69 10.58 -3.89 5.22
CA LYS A 69 10.13 -4.75 4.13
C LYS A 69 9.45 -6.01 4.66
N GLY A 70 8.28 -6.31 4.11
CA GLY A 70 7.52 -7.50 4.48
C GLY A 70 6.84 -7.43 5.84
N SER A 71 6.97 -6.32 6.55
CA SER A 71 6.44 -6.18 7.89
C SER A 71 5.06 -5.55 7.87
N PHE A 72 4.19 -6.02 8.76
CA PHE A 72 2.84 -5.47 8.90
C PHE A 72 2.38 -5.65 10.33
N GLN A 73 1.30 -4.96 10.69
CA GLN A 73 0.65 -5.09 11.98
C GLN A 73 -0.84 -5.33 11.76
N ILE A 74 -1.48 -5.97 12.72
CA ILE A 74 -2.93 -6.11 12.73
C ILE A 74 -3.46 -5.18 13.81
N TRP A 75 -4.25 -4.20 13.39
CA TRP A 75 -4.85 -3.23 14.31
C TRP A 75 -6.36 -3.42 14.37
N THR A 76 -6.93 -3.12 15.52
CA THR A 76 -8.39 -3.04 15.65
C THR A 76 -8.88 -1.73 15.06
N LYS A 77 -10.20 -1.67 14.80
CA LYS A 77 -10.84 -0.45 14.36
C LYS A 77 -10.57 0.70 15.35
N GLU A 78 -10.67 0.40 16.64
CA GLU A 78 -10.47 1.38 17.70
C GLU A 78 -9.06 1.96 17.69
N THR A 79 -8.06 1.13 17.42
CA THR A 79 -6.69 1.58 17.33
C THR A 79 -6.50 2.54 16.14
N LEU A 80 -7.10 2.23 14.99
CA LEU A 80 -7.05 3.13 13.85
C LEU A 80 -7.76 4.45 14.15
N GLU A 81 -8.90 4.38 14.83
CA GLU A 81 -9.63 5.60 15.22
C GLU A 81 -8.80 6.47 16.15
N SER A 82 -8.02 5.87 17.05
CA SER A 82 -7.16 6.62 17.96
C SER A 82 -6.04 7.34 17.22
N HIS A 83 -5.73 6.92 15.99
CA HIS A 83 -4.73 7.58 15.14
C HIS A 83 -5.36 8.58 14.16
N GLY A 84 -6.66 8.84 14.29
CA GLY A 84 -7.35 9.83 13.49
C GLY A 84 -8.02 9.29 12.23
N PHE A 85 -7.99 7.99 12.01
CA PHE A 85 -8.64 7.36 10.86
C PHE A 85 -10.10 7.04 11.16
N GLN A 86 -10.89 6.83 10.12
CA GLN A 86 -12.30 6.45 10.25
C GLN A 86 -12.54 5.18 9.43
N PRO A 87 -12.01 4.03 9.88
CA PRO A 87 -12.18 2.77 9.15
C PRO A 87 -13.63 2.30 9.20
N GLN A 88 -14.06 1.61 8.14
CA GLN A 88 -15.43 1.14 8.01
C GLN A 88 -15.45 -0.35 7.65
N HIS A 89 -16.50 -1.02 8.11
CA HIS A 89 -16.87 -2.36 7.68
C HIS A 89 -15.99 -3.52 8.14
N ALA A 90 -15.04 -3.31 9.03
CA ALA A 90 -14.25 -4.41 9.57
C ALA A 90 -13.84 -4.13 11.01
N SER A 91 -13.55 -5.21 11.75
CA SER A 91 -13.05 -5.09 13.13
C SER A 91 -11.53 -5.05 13.18
N TYR A 92 -10.89 -5.63 12.18
CA TYR A 92 -9.43 -5.74 12.12
C TYR A 92 -8.91 -5.26 10.78
N TYR A 93 -7.69 -4.72 10.80
CA TYR A 93 -7.05 -4.15 9.61
C TYR A 93 -5.59 -4.54 9.56
N ILE A 94 -5.10 -4.74 8.34
CA ILE A 94 -3.67 -4.92 8.06
C ILE A 94 -3.09 -3.53 7.93
N VAL A 95 -2.09 -3.21 8.73
CA VAL A 95 -1.48 -1.87 8.78
C VAL A 95 -0.02 -1.95 8.36
N LEU A 96 0.36 -1.04 7.48
CA LEU A 96 1.72 -0.93 6.97
C LEU A 96 2.23 0.48 7.26
N HIS A 97 3.46 0.57 7.74
CA HIS A 97 4.13 1.84 8.01
C HIS A 97 5.11 2.15 6.89
N PHE A 98 5.06 3.36 6.38
CA PHE A 98 5.96 3.78 5.31
C PHE A 98 6.68 5.07 5.68
N ASP A 99 7.81 5.30 5.01
CA ASP A 99 8.59 6.53 5.21
C ASP A 99 7.95 7.65 4.39
N ASN A 100 7.20 8.51 5.05
CA ASN A 100 6.50 9.62 4.43
C ASN A 100 7.39 10.86 4.24
N THR A 101 8.65 10.80 4.65
CA THR A 101 9.57 11.92 4.50
C THR A 101 10.15 12.04 3.10
N LYS A 102 10.06 10.96 2.32
CA LYS A 102 10.64 10.91 0.99
C LYS A 102 9.74 10.16 0.02
N GLU A 103 9.06 10.93 -0.82
CA GLU A 103 8.27 10.34 -1.90
C GLU A 103 9.19 9.87 -3.02
N ILE A 104 8.94 8.70 -3.57
CA ILE A 104 9.74 8.13 -4.63
C ILE A 104 9.18 8.57 -5.98
N ASN A 105 10.02 9.16 -6.82
CA ASN A 105 9.67 9.47 -8.19
C ASN A 105 9.65 8.18 -9.01
N PHE A 106 8.65 8.02 -9.83
CA PHE A 106 8.51 6.80 -10.61
C PHE A 106 7.87 7.07 -11.96
N SER A 107 8.06 6.13 -12.89
CA SER A 107 7.40 6.14 -14.19
C SER A 107 6.54 4.89 -14.29
N LYS A 108 5.32 5.04 -14.76
CA LYS A 108 4.42 3.89 -14.92
C LYS A 108 4.73 3.14 -16.20
N HIS A 109 4.94 1.83 -16.07
CA HIS A 109 5.03 0.99 -17.25
C HIS A 109 3.71 1.07 -18.02
N PRO A 110 3.74 1.07 -19.37
CA PRO A 110 2.50 1.16 -20.16
C PRO A 110 1.43 0.14 -19.76
N LYS A 111 1.83 -1.08 -19.43
CA LYS A 111 0.89 -2.12 -19.01
C LYS A 111 0.25 -1.83 -17.64
N LEU A 112 0.96 -1.12 -16.78
CA LEU A 112 0.45 -0.79 -15.46
C LEU A 112 -0.69 0.21 -15.53
N ARG A 113 -0.68 1.11 -16.52
CA ARG A 113 -1.72 2.12 -16.67
C ARG A 113 -3.12 1.53 -16.77
N GLN A 114 -3.24 0.34 -17.33
CA GLN A 114 -4.52 -0.33 -17.48
C GLN A 114 -4.99 -1.00 -16.19
N GLY A 115 -4.05 -1.34 -15.29
CA GLY A 115 -4.36 -2.05 -14.07
C GLY A 115 -4.48 -1.19 -12.83
N ILE A 116 -4.02 0.06 -12.91
CA ILE A 116 -3.93 0.91 -11.72
C ILE A 116 -5.30 1.48 -11.32
N ASN A 117 -6.26 1.51 -12.23
CA ASN A 117 -7.59 2.07 -11.99
C ASN A 117 -8.54 1.11 -11.27
N THR A 118 -8.06 -0.01 -10.76
CA THR A 118 -8.92 -0.96 -10.08
C THR A 118 -9.20 -0.53 -8.65
N TYR A 119 -10.40 -0.86 -8.18
CA TYR A 119 -10.81 -0.55 -6.80
C TYR A 119 -10.30 -1.55 -5.78
N ARG A 120 -9.55 -2.56 -6.21
CA ARG A 120 -9.01 -3.58 -5.32
C ARG A 120 -7.53 -3.35 -5.12
N SER A 121 -7.07 -3.62 -3.89
CA SER A 121 -5.64 -3.63 -3.60
C SER A 121 -4.96 -4.71 -4.42
N LYS A 122 -3.82 -4.37 -5.03
CA LYS A 122 -3.05 -5.29 -5.86
C LYS A 122 -1.59 -5.25 -5.47
N ILE A 123 -0.91 -6.35 -5.73
CA ILE A 123 0.53 -6.45 -5.54
C ILE A 123 1.18 -6.48 -6.92
N ARG A 124 2.16 -5.60 -7.14
CA ARG A 124 2.88 -5.47 -8.39
C ARG A 124 4.37 -5.42 -8.14
N PRO A 125 5.20 -5.94 -9.05
CA PRO A 125 6.65 -5.81 -8.88
C PRO A 125 7.06 -4.34 -9.01
N LEU A 126 8.09 -3.95 -8.25
CA LEU A 126 8.61 -2.58 -8.28
C LEU A 126 9.07 -2.19 -9.70
N SER A 127 9.53 -3.16 -10.49
CA SER A 127 9.97 -2.90 -11.87
C SER A 127 8.88 -2.29 -12.75
N ASP A 128 7.60 -2.49 -12.42
CA ASP A 128 6.48 -1.86 -13.14
C ASP A 128 6.48 -0.34 -12.97
N PHE A 129 7.14 0.16 -11.93
CA PHE A 129 7.18 1.59 -11.61
C PHE A 129 8.51 2.24 -11.97
N LEU A 130 9.53 1.46 -12.23
CA LEU A 130 10.86 1.96 -12.59
C LEU A 130 11.13 1.79 -14.09
N TYR A 131 10.13 2.03 -14.86
CA TYR A 131 10.17 1.91 -16.32
C TYR A 131 11.04 2.99 -16.96
#